data_3da94023d6541740d864bc3f77b32f61
#
_entry.id   3da94023d6541740d864bc3f77b32f61
#
_cell.length_a   1.000
_cell.length_b   1.000
_cell.length_c   1.000
_cell.angle_alpha   90.00
_cell.angle_beta   90.00
_cell.angle_gamma   90.00
#
_symmetry.space_group_name_H-M   'P 1'
#
loop_
_entity.id
_entity.type
_entity.pdbx_description
1 polymer ?
#
loop_
_entity_poly.entity_id
_entity_poly.type
_entity_poly.pdbx_seq_one_letter_code
_entity_poly.pdbx_strand_id
1 'polypeptide(L)'
;MKEQVIHNQSSFLLANEQVSVAITERGGHMAPVTFGGSGGQQITPYYISPWQDEEHETMPADVLIPLRGDFFCMPFGGNTASFNDEKHPVHGETATGLWSFVDSSCSESGLSRLELALETHVRKGRVTKEIFLQDEHPVVYQRHTVDGFIGPTSVGHHAILAMPDDQ
;
A
#
# COMPACT_ATOMS: atom_id res chain seq x y z
N MET A 1 -2.52 13.16 12.09
CA MET A 1 -2.41 11.80 11.48
C MET A 1 -2.84 10.77 12.50
N LYS A 2 -3.47 9.69 12.05
CA LYS A 2 -3.88 8.57 12.90
C LYS A 2 -3.08 7.33 12.48
N GLU A 3 -2.26 6.80 13.37
CA GLU A 3 -1.60 5.51 13.22
C GLU A 3 -2.33 4.46 14.03
N GLN A 4 -2.46 3.27 13.51
CA GLN A 4 -3.09 2.15 14.19
C GLN A 4 -2.45 0.83 13.76
N VAL A 5 -2.32 -0.11 14.69
CA VAL A 5 -1.99 -1.49 14.36
C VAL A 5 -3.26 -2.20 13.89
N ILE A 6 -3.23 -2.70 12.65
CA ILE A 6 -4.35 -3.42 12.01
C ILE A 6 -3.80 -4.73 11.48
N HIS A 7 -4.32 -5.86 11.99
CA HIS A 7 -3.82 -7.20 11.66
C HIS A 7 -2.29 -7.25 11.75
N ASN A 8 -1.76 -6.95 12.92
CA ASN A 8 -0.34 -6.93 13.28
C ASN A 8 0.57 -6.02 12.42
N GLN A 9 0.00 -5.12 11.60
CA GLN A 9 0.78 -4.15 10.81
C GLN A 9 0.49 -2.72 11.27
N SER A 10 1.55 -1.96 11.60
CA SER A 10 1.47 -0.51 11.76
C SER A 10 0.96 0.10 10.47
N SER A 11 -0.07 0.95 10.56
CA SER A 11 -0.79 1.46 9.39
C SER A 11 -1.15 2.92 9.55
N PHE A 12 -1.02 3.67 8.45
CA PHE A 12 -1.50 5.04 8.31
C PHE A 12 -2.96 5.04 7.85
N LEU A 13 -3.78 5.91 8.44
CA LEU A 13 -5.20 5.95 8.15
C LEU A 13 -5.60 7.26 7.46
N LEU A 14 -6.44 7.13 6.43
CA LEU A 14 -7.14 8.23 5.80
C LEU A 14 -8.62 7.86 5.65
N ALA A 15 -9.53 8.78 5.97
CA ALA A 15 -10.96 8.52 5.83
C ALA A 15 -11.74 9.81 5.58
N ASN A 16 -12.85 9.67 4.86
CA ASN A 16 -13.94 10.63 4.81
C ASN A 16 -15.26 9.91 5.17
N GLU A 17 -16.41 10.53 4.90
CA GLU A 17 -17.71 9.94 5.26
C GLU A 17 -18.06 8.67 4.48
N GLN A 18 -17.49 8.47 3.30
CA GLN A 18 -17.82 7.37 2.37
C GLN A 18 -16.76 6.30 2.27
N VAL A 19 -15.49 6.64 2.52
CA VAL A 19 -14.35 5.74 2.30
C VAL A 19 -13.40 5.80 3.47
N SER A 20 -12.94 4.65 3.92
CA SER A 20 -11.80 4.54 4.83
C SER A 20 -10.70 3.68 4.21
N VAL A 21 -9.44 4.09 4.42
CA VAL A 21 -8.25 3.44 3.86
C VAL A 21 -7.22 3.27 4.95
N ALA A 22 -6.64 2.09 5.05
CA ALA A 22 -5.44 1.83 5.82
C ALA A 22 -4.29 1.43 4.89
N ILE A 23 -3.10 1.97 5.16
CA ILE A 23 -1.89 1.70 4.39
C ILE A 23 -0.81 1.25 5.36
N THR A 24 -0.28 0.06 5.18
CA THR A 24 0.76 -0.47 6.06
C THR A 24 2.05 0.35 5.94
N GLU A 25 2.73 0.58 7.05
CA GLU A 25 4.07 1.17 7.08
C GLU A 25 5.06 0.28 6.30
N ARG A 26 5.05 -1.03 6.53
CA ARG A 26 5.83 -1.98 5.75
C ARG A 26 5.16 -2.26 4.41
N GLY A 27 5.88 -2.03 3.31
CA GLY A 27 5.46 -2.33 1.94
C GLY A 27 4.39 -1.40 1.38
N GLY A 28 3.79 -0.51 2.17
CA GLY A 28 2.77 0.42 1.70
C GLY A 28 1.53 -0.27 1.11
N HIS A 29 1.17 -1.44 1.65
CA HIS A 29 0.01 -2.22 1.22
C HIS A 29 -1.29 -1.57 1.69
N MET A 30 -2.24 -1.42 0.80
CA MET A 30 -3.49 -0.71 1.02
C MET A 30 -4.63 -1.71 1.31
N ALA A 31 -4.85 -2.00 2.57
CA ALA A 31 -6.00 -2.75 3.11
C ALA A 31 -6.01 -2.65 4.66
N PRO A 32 -7.22 -2.62 5.26
CA PRO A 32 -8.52 -2.62 4.62
C PRO A 32 -8.83 -1.30 3.89
N VAL A 33 -9.64 -1.42 2.85
CA VAL A 33 -10.34 -0.30 2.24
C VAL A 33 -11.83 -0.59 2.36
N THR A 34 -12.60 0.35 2.89
CA THR A 34 -14.05 0.18 3.05
C THR A 34 -14.77 1.32 2.37
N PHE A 35 -15.70 0.97 1.49
CA PHE A 35 -16.64 1.88 0.85
C PHE A 35 -18.03 1.75 1.47
N GLY A 36 -18.84 2.81 1.44
CA GLY A 36 -20.25 2.79 1.84
C GLY A 36 -20.58 3.51 3.13
N GLY A 37 -19.61 4.16 3.79
CA GLY A 37 -19.86 5.01 4.96
C GLY A 37 -20.64 4.34 6.10
N SER A 38 -21.14 5.13 7.04
CA SER A 38 -21.77 4.63 8.27
C SER A 38 -23.25 4.22 8.15
N GLY A 39 -23.87 4.35 6.98
CA GLY A 39 -25.33 4.18 6.81
C GLY A 39 -25.77 3.16 5.76
N GLY A 40 -24.87 2.49 5.05
CA GLY A 40 -25.18 1.60 3.94
C GLY A 40 -24.50 0.23 4.00
N GLN A 41 -24.70 -0.57 2.94
CA GLN A 41 -23.95 -1.80 2.76
C GLN A 41 -22.47 -1.45 2.54
N GLN A 42 -21.59 -1.95 3.40
CA GLN A 42 -20.14 -1.75 3.26
C GLN A 42 -19.56 -2.75 2.25
N ILE A 43 -18.65 -2.25 1.43
CA ILE A 43 -17.88 -3.05 0.46
C ILE A 43 -16.41 -2.96 0.83
N THR A 44 -15.77 -4.11 1.01
CA THR A 44 -14.35 -4.27 1.31
C THR A 44 -13.71 -5.10 0.19
N PRO A 45 -13.24 -4.46 -0.90
CA PRO A 45 -12.83 -5.19 -2.11
C PRO A 45 -11.51 -5.94 -1.98
N TYR A 46 -10.71 -5.64 -0.96
CA TYR A 46 -9.38 -6.20 -0.82
C TYR A 46 -9.30 -7.31 0.22
N TYR A 47 -8.54 -8.34 -0.12
CA TYR A 47 -8.24 -9.46 0.74
C TYR A 47 -7.05 -9.15 1.65
N ILE A 48 -7.13 -9.58 2.91
CA ILE A 48 -6.03 -9.58 3.88
C ILE A 48 -5.64 -11.04 4.10
N SER A 49 -4.36 -11.33 3.93
CA SER A 49 -3.87 -12.71 4.05
C SER A 49 -4.16 -13.30 5.42
N PRO A 50 -4.63 -14.55 5.52
CA PRO A 50 -5.16 -15.12 6.76
C PRO A 50 -4.13 -15.25 7.87
N TRP A 51 -2.85 -15.35 7.53
CA TRP A 51 -1.75 -15.45 8.49
C TRP A 51 -1.38 -14.11 9.16
N GLN A 52 -2.02 -12.99 8.82
CA GLN A 52 -1.65 -11.68 9.34
C GLN A 52 -1.84 -11.55 10.87
N ASP A 53 -2.73 -12.34 11.45
CA ASP A 53 -3.00 -12.33 12.89
C ASP A 53 -2.30 -13.49 13.63
N GLU A 54 -1.44 -14.25 12.91
CA GLU A 54 -0.66 -15.34 13.47
C GLU A 54 0.76 -14.87 13.86
N GLU A 55 1.39 -15.54 14.81
CA GLU A 55 2.80 -15.34 15.12
C GLU A 55 3.66 -16.15 14.15
N HIS A 56 4.58 -15.47 13.44
CA HIS A 56 5.49 -16.09 12.50
C HIS A 56 6.94 -15.83 12.93
N GLU A 57 7.72 -16.89 13.13
CA GLU A 57 9.17 -16.74 13.37
C GLU A 57 9.88 -16.30 12.09
N THR A 58 9.49 -16.83 10.94
CA THR A 58 10.07 -16.49 9.62
C THR A 58 9.04 -16.61 8.51
N MET A 59 9.14 -15.72 7.52
CA MET A 59 8.38 -15.82 6.27
C MET A 59 9.32 -16.13 5.11
N PRO A 60 8.87 -16.93 4.10
CA PRO A 60 9.72 -17.29 2.95
C PRO A 60 10.14 -16.08 2.09
N ALA A 61 9.41 -14.99 2.16
CA ALA A 61 9.71 -13.73 1.48
C ALA A 61 9.14 -12.55 2.26
N ASP A 62 9.88 -11.43 2.31
CA ASP A 62 9.50 -10.24 3.07
C ASP A 62 8.15 -9.63 2.65
N VAL A 63 7.78 -9.76 1.37
CA VAL A 63 6.49 -9.27 0.87
C VAL A 63 5.28 -9.97 1.49
N LEU A 64 5.47 -11.19 2.01
CA LEU A 64 4.40 -11.95 2.67
C LEU A 64 4.07 -11.39 4.07
N ILE A 65 4.99 -10.67 4.69
CA ILE A 65 4.80 -10.09 6.03
C ILE A 65 3.60 -9.13 6.03
N PRO A 66 3.54 -8.09 5.17
CA PRO A 66 2.40 -7.19 5.11
C PRO A 66 1.32 -7.61 4.10
N LEU A 67 1.41 -8.77 3.46
CA LEU A 67 0.65 -9.12 2.25
C LEU A 67 -0.86 -8.93 2.40
N ARG A 68 -1.38 -7.89 1.77
CA ARG A 68 -2.80 -7.53 1.72
C ARG A 68 -3.09 -6.51 0.62
N GLY A 69 -4.34 -6.47 0.17
CA GLY A 69 -4.86 -5.39 -0.67
C GLY A 69 -4.06 -5.08 -1.91
N ASP A 70 -3.90 -3.79 -2.21
CA ASP A 70 -3.15 -3.28 -3.35
C ASP A 70 -1.82 -2.66 -2.91
N PHE A 71 -0.75 -2.97 -3.62
CA PHE A 71 0.56 -2.39 -3.37
C PHE A 71 1.33 -2.09 -4.65
N PHE A 72 2.16 -1.05 -4.60
CA PHE A 72 2.98 -0.62 -5.71
C PHE A 72 4.29 -1.41 -5.76
N CYS A 73 4.61 -1.95 -6.93
CA CYS A 73 5.77 -2.79 -7.18
C CYS A 73 6.76 -2.08 -8.11
N MET A 74 8.02 -1.98 -7.69
CA MET A 74 9.11 -1.40 -8.48
C MET A 74 10.49 -1.94 -8.03
N PRO A 75 11.16 -2.82 -8.85
CA PRO A 75 10.65 -3.47 -10.06
C PRO A 75 9.55 -4.49 -9.78
N PHE A 76 8.54 -4.55 -10.66
CA PHE A 76 7.48 -5.55 -10.56
C PHE A 76 8.01 -6.94 -10.90
N GLY A 77 7.59 -7.96 -10.12
CA GLY A 77 7.84 -9.37 -10.43
C GLY A 77 8.63 -10.11 -9.36
N GLY A 78 8.93 -11.38 -9.63
CA GLY A 78 9.61 -12.28 -8.69
C GLY A 78 11.06 -11.92 -8.38
N ASN A 79 11.76 -11.27 -9.30
CA ASN A 79 13.15 -10.80 -9.17
C ASN A 79 14.12 -11.90 -8.66
N THR A 80 13.93 -13.14 -9.12
CA THR A 80 14.68 -14.30 -8.64
C THR A 80 16.13 -14.31 -9.07
N ALA A 81 16.43 -13.71 -10.24
CA ALA A 81 17.78 -13.53 -10.75
C ALA A 81 18.23 -12.07 -10.63
N SER A 82 19.54 -11.85 -10.48
CA SER A 82 20.12 -10.51 -10.59
C SER A 82 20.09 -10.02 -12.03
N PHE A 83 19.91 -8.72 -12.23
CA PHE A 83 19.99 -8.06 -13.50
C PHE A 83 20.92 -6.83 -13.39
N ASN A 84 21.96 -6.74 -14.22
CA ASN A 84 22.97 -5.68 -14.17
C ASN A 84 23.56 -5.47 -12.76
N ASP A 85 23.91 -6.55 -12.07
CA ASP A 85 24.43 -6.59 -10.70
C ASP A 85 23.45 -6.08 -9.61
N GLU A 86 22.21 -5.78 -9.96
CA GLU A 86 21.16 -5.44 -9.02
C GLU A 86 20.36 -6.68 -8.62
N LYS A 87 20.15 -6.87 -7.33
CA LYS A 87 19.30 -7.92 -6.77
C LYS A 87 18.18 -7.26 -5.96
N HIS A 88 17.02 -7.15 -6.58
CA HIS A 88 15.84 -6.62 -5.93
C HIS A 88 15.08 -7.70 -5.16
N PRO A 89 14.38 -7.34 -4.06
CA PRO A 89 13.44 -8.24 -3.43
C PRO A 89 12.23 -8.52 -4.35
N VAL A 90 11.45 -9.53 -3.98
CA VAL A 90 10.19 -9.85 -4.67
C VAL A 90 9.29 -8.60 -4.68
N HIS A 91 8.83 -8.21 -5.85
CA HIS A 91 8.04 -7.00 -6.12
C HIS A 91 8.72 -5.66 -5.78
N GLY A 92 10.05 -5.68 -5.54
CA GLY A 92 10.84 -4.49 -5.28
C GLY A 92 10.80 -4.01 -3.83
N GLU A 93 11.66 -3.02 -3.53
CA GLU A 93 11.72 -2.41 -2.19
C GLU A 93 10.43 -1.69 -1.83
N THR A 94 9.66 -1.22 -2.81
CA THR A 94 8.38 -0.54 -2.60
C THR A 94 7.31 -1.45 -1.98
N ALA A 95 7.42 -2.77 -2.20
CA ALA A 95 6.50 -3.77 -1.66
C ALA A 95 6.96 -4.39 -0.33
N THR A 96 8.20 -4.10 0.11
CA THR A 96 8.81 -4.76 1.29
C THR A 96 9.42 -3.79 2.30
N GLY A 97 9.82 -2.59 1.85
CA GLY A 97 10.49 -1.58 2.66
C GLY A 97 9.53 -0.80 3.57
N LEU A 98 10.11 0.01 4.46
CA LEU A 98 9.34 0.85 5.39
C LEU A 98 9.05 2.21 4.74
N TRP A 99 7.78 2.52 4.59
CA TRP A 99 7.30 3.82 4.17
C TRP A 99 7.20 4.77 5.36
N SER A 100 7.70 5.97 5.18
CA SER A 100 7.66 7.01 6.19
C SER A 100 6.55 7.99 5.91
N PHE A 101 5.89 8.48 6.96
CA PHE A 101 4.94 9.57 6.87
C PHE A 101 5.65 10.86 6.45
N VAL A 102 5.08 11.58 5.49
CA VAL A 102 5.55 12.90 5.05
C VAL A 102 4.56 13.99 5.46
N ASP A 103 3.30 13.85 5.03
CA ASP A 103 2.28 14.86 5.28
C ASP A 103 0.86 14.29 5.25
N SER A 104 -0.07 14.99 5.89
CA SER A 104 -1.49 14.77 5.70
C SER A 104 -2.25 16.10 5.79
N SER A 105 -3.19 16.30 4.89
CA SER A 105 -3.97 17.54 4.82
C SER A 105 -5.42 17.26 4.44
N CYS A 106 -6.30 18.20 4.79
CA CYS A 106 -7.66 18.26 4.32
C CYS A 106 -7.93 19.71 3.87
N SER A 107 -8.36 19.89 2.63
CA SER A 107 -8.67 21.19 2.08
C SER A 107 -10.09 21.62 2.45
N GLU A 108 -10.39 22.93 2.32
CA GLU A 108 -11.74 23.47 2.48
C GLU A 108 -12.73 22.91 1.44
N SER A 109 -12.23 22.43 0.30
CA SER A 109 -13.03 21.77 -0.73
C SER A 109 -13.28 20.28 -0.47
N GLY A 110 -12.94 19.77 0.71
CA GLY A 110 -13.16 18.37 1.09
C GLY A 110 -12.20 17.35 0.47
N LEU A 111 -11.03 17.80 -0.04
CA LEU A 111 -9.99 16.90 -0.51
C LEU A 111 -9.06 16.55 0.64
N SER A 112 -9.10 15.32 1.10
CA SER A 112 -8.18 14.74 2.08
C SER A 112 -7.02 14.07 1.36
N ARG A 113 -5.79 14.28 1.86
CA ARG A 113 -4.54 13.73 1.31
C ARG A 113 -3.69 13.10 2.41
N LEU A 114 -3.09 11.98 2.09
CA LEU A 114 -2.02 11.35 2.85
C LEU A 114 -0.82 11.17 1.93
N GLU A 115 0.36 11.60 2.39
CA GLU A 115 1.62 11.44 1.69
C GLU A 115 2.60 10.60 2.49
N LEU A 116 3.13 9.57 1.84
CA LEU A 116 4.18 8.68 2.35
C LEU A 116 5.36 8.69 1.39
N ALA A 117 6.55 8.37 1.89
CA ALA A 117 7.75 8.25 1.07
C ALA A 117 8.60 7.06 1.46
N LEU A 118 9.34 6.54 0.49
CA LEU A 118 10.31 5.47 0.65
C LEU A 118 11.56 5.78 -0.14
N GLU A 119 12.73 5.60 0.49
CA GLU A 119 14.02 5.64 -0.21
C GLU A 119 14.39 4.23 -0.67
N THR A 120 14.79 4.09 -1.94
CA THR A 120 15.27 2.82 -2.49
C THR A 120 16.78 2.76 -2.47
N HIS A 121 17.36 1.59 -2.19
CA HIS A 121 18.79 1.40 -1.92
C HIS A 121 19.49 0.54 -2.99
N VAL A 122 18.84 -0.48 -3.52
CA VAL A 122 19.39 -1.36 -4.56
C VAL A 122 19.67 -0.53 -5.82
N ARG A 123 18.68 0.21 -6.28
CA ARG A 123 18.86 1.30 -7.23
C ARG A 123 18.37 2.58 -6.54
N LYS A 124 19.27 3.52 -6.34
CA LYS A 124 18.99 4.73 -5.57
C LYS A 124 17.89 5.56 -6.19
N GLY A 125 16.92 5.92 -5.38
CA GLY A 125 15.79 6.76 -5.75
C GLY A 125 14.88 6.98 -4.55
N ARG A 126 13.87 7.80 -4.77
CA ARG A 126 12.80 8.08 -3.80
C ARG A 126 11.45 7.83 -4.47
N VAL A 127 10.58 7.16 -3.78
CA VAL A 127 9.18 6.99 -4.21
C VAL A 127 8.27 7.70 -3.23
N THR A 128 7.42 8.57 -3.74
CA THR A 128 6.34 9.21 -2.97
C THR A 128 5.03 8.54 -3.34
N LYS A 129 4.27 8.13 -2.33
CA LYS A 129 2.91 7.60 -2.45
C LYS A 129 1.94 8.62 -1.89
N GLU A 130 0.98 9.04 -2.70
CA GLU A 130 -0.09 9.92 -2.28
C GLU A 130 -1.43 9.23 -2.44
N ILE A 131 -2.25 9.28 -1.39
CA ILE A 131 -3.62 8.81 -1.40
C ILE A 131 -4.53 10.02 -1.21
N PHE A 132 -5.58 10.10 -2.02
CA PHE A 132 -6.56 11.17 -1.93
C PHE A 132 -7.96 10.59 -1.79
N LEU A 133 -8.75 11.22 -0.94
CA LEU A 133 -10.19 11.03 -0.82
C LEU A 133 -10.86 12.39 -1.03
N GLN A 134 -11.82 12.45 -1.94
CA GLN A 134 -12.66 13.63 -2.13
C GLN A 134 -14.02 13.36 -1.48
N ASP A 135 -14.54 14.33 -0.74
CA ASP A 135 -15.87 14.24 -0.16
C ASP A 135 -16.92 13.97 -1.25
N GLU A 136 -17.93 13.20 -0.90
CA GLU A 136 -19.00 12.72 -1.80
C GLU A 136 -18.55 11.76 -2.91
N HIS A 137 -17.25 11.47 -3.04
CA HIS A 137 -16.75 10.49 -4.00
C HIS A 137 -16.45 9.14 -3.32
N PRO A 138 -17.16 8.06 -3.67
CA PRO A 138 -16.82 6.70 -3.21
C PRO A 138 -15.64 6.14 -4.01
N VAL A 139 -14.51 6.86 -4.01
CA VAL A 139 -13.31 6.55 -4.82
C VAL A 139 -12.05 6.80 -4.01
N VAL A 140 -11.09 5.88 -4.11
CA VAL A 140 -9.71 6.09 -3.67
C VAL A 140 -8.87 6.47 -4.87
N TYR A 141 -8.23 7.62 -4.81
CA TYR A 141 -7.25 8.05 -5.81
C TYR A 141 -5.85 7.82 -5.26
N GLN A 142 -4.97 7.25 -6.06
CA GLN A 142 -3.56 7.10 -5.65
C GLN A 142 -2.61 7.56 -6.76
N ARG A 143 -1.49 8.14 -6.34
CA ARG A 143 -0.41 8.59 -7.21
C ARG A 143 0.93 8.14 -6.64
N HIS A 144 1.79 7.63 -7.52
CA HIS A 144 3.19 7.36 -7.18
C HIS A 144 4.09 8.26 -8.03
N THR A 145 5.00 8.95 -7.38
CA THR A 145 6.05 9.76 -8.02
C THR A 145 7.38 9.11 -7.73
N VAL A 146 8.18 8.91 -8.77
CA VAL A 146 9.51 8.29 -8.67
C VAL A 146 10.56 9.32 -9.06
N ASP A 147 11.44 9.63 -8.14
CA ASP A 147 12.58 10.52 -8.31
C ASP A 147 13.88 9.71 -8.22
N GLY A 148 14.84 9.98 -9.10
CA GLY A 148 16.02 9.12 -9.25
C GLY A 148 15.64 7.78 -9.89
N PHE A 149 16.14 6.65 -9.42
CA PHE A 149 15.88 5.32 -9.94
C PHE A 149 16.11 5.24 -11.47
N ILE A 150 17.27 5.73 -11.90
CA ILE A 150 17.59 5.95 -13.33
C ILE A 150 17.75 4.62 -14.06
N GLY A 151 17.13 4.51 -15.22
CA GLY A 151 17.18 3.35 -16.11
C GLY A 151 15.84 2.63 -16.26
N PRO A 152 15.75 1.62 -17.12
CA PRO A 152 14.53 0.88 -17.35
C PRO A 152 14.14 0.07 -16.12
N THR A 153 12.83 0.05 -15.82
CA THR A 153 12.25 -0.76 -14.76
C THR A 153 10.80 -1.15 -15.11
N SER A 154 10.35 -2.28 -14.58
CA SER A 154 8.95 -2.64 -14.62
C SER A 154 8.23 -2.06 -13.41
N VAL A 155 7.04 -1.55 -13.61
CA VAL A 155 6.19 -1.07 -12.51
C VAL A 155 4.79 -1.66 -12.63
N GLY A 156 4.11 -1.79 -11.51
CA GLY A 156 2.72 -2.23 -11.52
C GLY A 156 2.09 -2.15 -10.13
N HIS A 157 0.77 -2.26 -10.12
CA HIS A 157 -0.01 -2.51 -8.93
C HIS A 157 -0.32 -4.00 -8.81
N HIS A 158 -0.20 -4.52 -7.60
CA HIS A 158 -0.54 -5.90 -7.29
C HIS A 158 -1.76 -5.91 -6.37
N ALA A 159 -2.94 -6.06 -6.95
CA ALA A 159 -4.18 -6.08 -6.19
C ALA A 159 -4.57 -7.52 -5.81
N ILE A 160 -4.77 -7.75 -4.52
CA ILE A 160 -5.32 -8.99 -3.97
C ILE A 160 -6.78 -8.71 -3.61
N LEU A 161 -7.69 -9.29 -4.38
CA LEU A 161 -9.12 -9.03 -4.25
C LEU A 161 -9.78 -10.06 -3.33
N ALA A 162 -10.71 -9.58 -2.50
CA ALA A 162 -11.62 -10.43 -1.76
C ALA A 162 -12.70 -10.94 -2.74
N MET A 163 -12.73 -12.25 -2.95
CA MET A 163 -13.78 -12.88 -3.75
C MET A 163 -14.95 -13.23 -2.82
N PRO A 164 -16.21 -13.04 -3.28
CA PRO A 164 -17.34 -13.50 -2.51
C PRO A 164 -17.29 -15.03 -2.40
N ASP A 165 -17.66 -15.55 -1.23
CA ASP A 165 -17.84 -16.99 -1.06
C ASP A 165 -18.91 -17.50 -2.03
N ASP A 166 -18.68 -18.67 -2.65
CA ASP A 166 -19.67 -19.34 -3.47
C ASP A 166 -20.92 -19.59 -2.61
N GLN A 167 -22.04 -18.97 -2.99
CA GLN A 167 -23.36 -19.17 -2.38
C GLN A 167 -24.03 -20.42 -2.92
#